data_b4fff28dbf86f0dc0c992b9b85aa1742
#
_entry.id   b4fff28dbf86f0dc0c992b9b85aa1742
#
_cell.length_a   1.000
_cell.length_b   1.000
_cell.length_c   1.000
_cell.angle_alpha   90.00
_cell.angle_beta   90.00
_cell.angle_gamma   90.00
#
_symmetry.space_group_name_H-M   'P 1'
#
loop_
_entity.id
_entity.type
_entity.pdbx_description
1 polymer ?
#
loop_
_entity_poly.entity_id
_entity_poly.type
_entity_poly.pdbx_seq_one_letter_code
_entity_poly.pdbx_strand_id
1 'polypeptide(L)' 'MANPRQAMQEVQRMADRVCVLILNSDLPAIDIEIEKNKVRERCLELYPDREDLYEMVYESRFQRLWDQFRDADEQM' A
#
# COMPACT_ATOMS: atom_id res chain seq x y z
N MET A 1 -8.72 22.09 -10.07
CA MET A 1 -7.65 21.14 -10.41
C MET A 1 -6.86 20.77 -9.17
N ALA A 2 -6.63 19.48 -8.99
CA ALA A 2 -5.90 19.03 -7.82
C ALA A 2 -4.42 19.38 -7.94
N ASN A 3 -3.88 19.96 -6.90
CA ASN A 3 -2.45 20.22 -6.78
C ASN A 3 -1.72 18.86 -6.69
N PRO A 4 -0.64 18.64 -7.47
CA PRO A 4 0.10 17.37 -7.39
C PRO A 4 0.55 17.02 -5.98
N ARG A 5 0.85 18.02 -5.17
CA ARG A 5 1.25 17.79 -3.78
C ARG A 5 0.08 17.22 -2.96
N GLN A 6 -1.13 17.74 -3.19
CA GLN A 6 -2.32 17.22 -2.51
C GLN A 6 -2.64 15.79 -2.94
N ALA A 7 -2.45 15.51 -4.24
CA ALA A 7 -2.68 14.18 -4.76
C ALA A 7 -1.73 13.16 -4.14
N MET A 8 -0.46 13.53 -4.00
CA MET A 8 0.50 12.65 -3.35
C MET A 8 0.22 12.45 -1.87
N GLN A 9 -0.30 13.48 -1.20
CA GLN A 9 -0.71 13.33 0.18
C GLN A 9 -1.85 12.35 0.31
N GLU A 10 -2.77 12.35 -0.65
CA GLU A 10 -3.87 11.39 -0.68
C GLU A 10 -3.34 9.97 -0.82
N VAL A 11 -2.40 9.75 -1.73
CA VAL A 11 -1.78 8.43 -1.91
C VAL A 11 -1.08 8.01 -0.63
N GLN A 12 -0.37 8.92 0.02
CA GLN A 12 0.29 8.62 1.27
C GLN A 12 -0.69 8.19 2.36
N ARG A 13 -1.82 8.87 2.47
CA ARG A 13 -2.85 8.49 3.45
C ARG A 13 -3.40 7.11 3.16
N MET A 14 -3.64 6.82 1.89
CA MET A 14 -4.12 5.50 1.48
C MET A 14 -3.09 4.43 1.82
N ALA A 15 -1.82 4.70 1.57
CA ALA A 15 -0.74 3.77 1.89
C ALA A 15 -0.61 3.56 3.40
N ASP A 16 -0.71 4.64 4.17
CA ASP A 16 -0.64 4.54 5.63
C ASP A 16 -1.78 3.67 6.16
N ARG A 17 -2.96 3.82 5.56
CA ARG A 17 -4.10 2.98 5.94
C ARG A 17 -3.82 1.51 5.65
N VAL A 18 -3.21 1.20 4.52
CA VAL A 18 -2.83 -0.17 4.20
C VAL A 18 -1.86 -0.71 5.25
N CYS A 19 -0.90 0.09 5.66
CA CYS A 19 0.04 -0.32 6.71
C CYS A 19 -0.69 -0.68 8.00
N VAL A 20 -1.65 0.14 8.41
CA VAL A 20 -2.45 -0.14 9.60
C VAL A 20 -3.24 -1.44 9.44
N LEU A 21 -3.80 -1.67 8.26
CA LEU A 21 -4.55 -2.89 7.99
C LEU A 21 -3.66 -4.13 8.02
N ILE A 22 -2.44 -4.02 7.52
CA ILE A 22 -1.49 -5.14 7.59
C ILE A 22 -1.18 -5.50 9.04
N LEU A 23 -1.04 -4.49 9.88
CA LEU A 23 -0.75 -4.71 11.29
C LEU A 23 -1.94 -5.28 12.06
N ASN A 24 -3.13 -5.15 11.52
CA ASN A 24 -4.34 -5.68 12.12
C ASN A 24 -4.57 -7.12 11.66
N SER A 25 -4.27 -8.08 12.51
CA SER A 25 -4.31 -9.49 12.16
C SER A 25 -5.71 -10.06 11.95
N ASP A 26 -6.74 -9.28 12.27
CA ASP A 26 -8.13 -9.76 12.14
C ASP A 26 -8.63 -9.71 10.70
N LEU A 27 -7.94 -9.01 9.81
CA LEU A 27 -8.39 -8.85 8.43
C LEU A 27 -7.84 -9.94 7.52
N PRO A 28 -8.66 -10.49 6.62
CA PRO A 28 -8.18 -11.46 5.64
C PRO A 28 -7.19 -10.82 4.67
N ALA A 29 -6.29 -11.64 4.14
CA ALA A 29 -5.30 -11.19 3.17
C ALA A 29 -5.94 -10.57 1.93
N ILE A 30 -7.07 -11.12 1.49
CA ILE A 30 -7.74 -10.61 0.28
C ILE A 30 -8.20 -9.17 0.45
N ASP A 31 -8.66 -8.80 1.63
CA ASP A 31 -9.10 -7.42 1.88
C ASP A 31 -7.93 -6.45 1.80
N ILE A 32 -6.77 -6.87 2.29
CA ILE A 32 -5.57 -6.06 2.24
C ILE A 32 -5.09 -5.91 0.81
N GLU A 33 -5.16 -6.98 0.02
CA GLU A 33 -4.79 -6.92 -1.39
C GLU A 33 -5.67 -5.95 -2.18
N ILE A 34 -6.96 -5.92 -1.88
CA ILE A 34 -7.88 -4.98 -2.51
C ILE A 34 -7.46 -3.54 -2.21
N GLU A 35 -7.15 -3.25 -0.95
CA GLU A 35 -6.72 -1.91 -0.57
C GLU A 35 -5.38 -1.53 -1.17
N LYS A 36 -4.45 -2.46 -1.26
CA LYS A 36 -3.17 -2.25 -1.93
C LYS A 36 -3.37 -1.87 -3.40
N ASN A 37 -4.26 -2.59 -4.08
CA ASN A 37 -4.55 -2.30 -5.48
C ASN A 37 -5.12 -0.91 -5.67
N LYS A 38 -5.92 -0.43 -4.73
CA LYS A 38 -6.44 0.93 -4.80
C LYS A 38 -5.32 1.96 -4.76
N VAL A 39 -4.34 1.74 -3.90
CA VAL A 39 -3.17 2.63 -3.82
C VAL A 39 -2.40 2.61 -5.13
N ARG A 40 -2.17 1.41 -5.67
CA ARG A 40 -1.46 1.25 -6.93
C ARG A 40 -2.17 1.97 -8.08
N GLU A 41 -3.47 1.76 -8.19
CA GLU A 41 -4.27 2.41 -9.25
C GLU A 41 -4.21 3.93 -9.14
N ARG A 42 -4.33 4.45 -7.92
CA ARG A 42 -4.28 5.90 -7.74
C ARG A 42 -2.92 6.45 -8.09
N CYS A 43 -1.86 5.74 -7.71
CA CYS A 43 -0.51 6.15 -8.04
C CYS A 43 -0.29 6.18 -9.57
N LEU A 44 -0.81 5.17 -10.27
CA LEU A 44 -0.71 5.11 -11.73
C LEU A 44 -1.56 6.17 -12.43
N GLU A 45 -2.66 6.58 -11.84
CA GLU A 45 -3.45 7.71 -12.37
C GLU A 45 -2.64 9.00 -12.35
N LEU A 46 -1.85 9.19 -11.30
CA LEU A 46 -1.03 10.39 -11.15
C LEU A 46 0.26 10.31 -11.95
N TYR A 47 0.84 9.14 -12.06
CA TYR A 47 2.12 8.91 -12.73
C TYR A 47 2.04 7.64 -13.59
N PRO A 48 1.36 7.71 -14.75
CA PRO A 48 1.11 6.50 -15.55
C PRO A 48 2.37 5.80 -16.04
N ASP A 49 3.46 6.55 -16.22
CA ASP A 49 4.70 5.99 -16.73
C ASP A 49 5.65 5.54 -15.63
N ARG A 50 5.22 5.63 -14.38
CA ARG A 50 6.10 5.37 -13.23
C ARG A 50 5.53 4.28 -12.33
N GLU A 51 5.25 3.12 -12.90
CA GLU A 51 4.85 1.96 -12.12
C GLU A 51 5.95 1.55 -11.14
N ASP A 52 7.20 1.73 -11.53
CA ASP A 52 8.35 1.47 -10.67
C ASP A 52 8.31 2.29 -9.38
N LEU A 53 7.79 3.50 -9.47
CA LEU A 53 7.69 4.38 -8.31
C LEU A 53 6.82 3.75 -7.22
N TYR A 54 5.67 3.22 -7.60
CA TYR A 54 4.80 2.53 -6.66
C TYR A 54 5.51 1.34 -6.03
N GLU A 55 6.13 0.52 -6.85
CA GLU A 55 6.80 -0.69 -6.37
C GLU A 55 7.94 -0.37 -5.42
N MET A 56 8.75 0.62 -5.76
CA MET A 56 9.89 0.99 -4.93
C MET A 56 9.49 1.61 -3.61
N VAL A 57 8.49 2.48 -3.62
CA VAL A 57 8.12 3.27 -2.45
C VAL A 57 7.11 2.55 -1.58
N TYR A 58 6.07 2.00 -2.19
CA TYR A 58 4.93 1.47 -1.43
C TYR A 58 4.90 -0.04 -1.35
N GLU A 59 5.05 -0.72 -2.48
CA GLU A 59 4.95 -2.17 -2.50
C GLU A 59 6.03 -2.84 -1.65
N SER A 60 7.25 -2.36 -1.74
CA SER A 60 8.32 -2.94 -0.93
C SER A 60 8.09 -2.70 0.56
N ARG A 61 7.50 -1.55 0.91
CA ARG A 61 7.15 -1.26 2.30
C ARG A 61 6.05 -2.19 2.81
N PHE A 62 5.02 -2.40 2.00
CA PHE A 62 3.93 -3.31 2.34
C PHE A 62 4.45 -4.73 2.51
N GLN A 63 5.31 -5.17 1.60
CA GLN A 63 5.87 -6.51 1.65
C GLN A 63 6.72 -6.71 2.90
N ARG A 64 7.49 -5.71 3.27
CA ARG A 64 8.31 -5.77 4.48
C ARG A 64 7.46 -5.90 5.72
N LEU A 65 6.38 -5.11 5.81
CA LEU A 65 5.46 -5.18 6.93
C LEU A 65 4.77 -6.53 6.98
N TRP A 66 4.36 -7.04 5.83
CA TRP A 66 3.72 -8.34 5.74
C TRP A 66 4.64 -9.43 6.27
N ASP A 67 5.88 -9.45 5.78
CA ASP A 67 6.85 -10.46 6.18
C ASP A 67 7.17 -10.37 7.67
N GLN A 68 7.22 -9.17 8.19
CA GLN A 68 7.61 -8.93 9.56
C GLN A 68 6.50 -9.26 10.55
N PHE A 69 5.25 -8.97 10.21
CA PHE A 69 4.16 -9.07 11.17
C PHE A 69 3.18 -10.20 10.89
N ARG A 70 3.05 -10.62 9.62
CA ARG A 70 2.08 -11.64 9.27
C ARG A 70 2.70 -13.01 8.98
N ASP A 71 3.77 -13.04 8.19
CA ASP A 71 4.44 -14.31 7.91
C ASP A 71 5.05 -14.91 9.17
N ALA A 72 5.51 -14.07 10.07
CA ALA A 72 6.05 -14.55 11.34
C ALA A 72 5.02 -15.34 12.14
N ASP A 73 3.76 -14.91 12.10
CA ASP A 73 2.68 -15.60 12.79
C ASP A 73 2.34 -16.93 12.14
N GLU A 74 2.43 -16.98 10.82
CA GLU A 74 2.10 -18.21 10.08
C GLU A 74 3.15 -19.28 10.19
N GLN A 75 4.37 -18.90 10.47
CA GLN A 75 5.47 -19.86 10.58
C GLN A 75 5.50 -20.59 11.92
N MET A 76 4.66 -20.22 12.82
CA MET A 76 4.54 -20.90 14.08
C MET A 76 3.54 -22.05 14.03
#